data_c3b15ecc3149017e48484b502556b963
#
_entry.id   c3b15ecc3149017e48484b502556b963
#
_cell.length_a   1.000
_cell.length_b   1.000
_cell.length_c   1.000
_cell.angle_alpha   90.00
_cell.angle_beta   90.00
_cell.angle_gamma   90.00
#
_symmetry.space_group_name_H-M   'P 1'
#
loop_
_entity.id
_entity.type
_entity.pdbx_description
1 polymer ?
#
loop_
_entity_poly.entity_id
_entity_poly.type
_entity_poly.pdbx_seq_one_letter_code
_entity_poly.pdbx_strand_id
1 'polypeptide(L)'
;YKRQIETPVFLVNTTMITAYTAIFLILMSLGIALTRLKVFSFKSAFISSICRVFIGPLIGLGIIKMFNLSGFAAGVFLIQCAMPSAVLTYLIGSMYSPKKIVDSIASMIVVSTIMSFITLPIVVFFALKYFY
;
A
#
# COMPACT_ATOMS: atom_id res chain seq x y z
N TYR A 1 -7.57 -37.59 -10.08
CA TYR A 1 -6.35 -37.81 -9.29
C TYR A 1 -5.49 -36.53 -9.32
N LYS A 2 -5.78 -35.56 -8.43
CA LYS A 2 -4.82 -34.49 -8.15
C LYS A 2 -3.69 -35.12 -7.34
N ARG A 3 -2.56 -35.46 -7.96
CA ARG A 3 -1.31 -35.63 -7.24
C ARG A 3 -1.00 -34.28 -6.57
N GLN A 4 -1.32 -34.15 -5.30
CA GLN A 4 -0.72 -33.13 -4.46
C GLN A 4 0.77 -33.51 -4.36
N ILE A 5 1.60 -32.84 -5.15
CA ILE A 5 3.05 -32.89 -4.96
C ILE A 5 3.27 -32.15 -3.65
N GLU A 6 3.47 -32.89 -2.56
CA GLU A 6 3.87 -32.30 -1.29
C GLU A 6 5.18 -31.57 -1.53
N THR A 7 5.14 -30.26 -1.43
CA THR A 7 6.35 -29.46 -1.55
C THR A 7 7.31 -29.85 -0.42
N PRO A 8 8.58 -30.15 -0.71
CA PRO A 8 9.53 -30.57 0.31
C PRO A 8 9.61 -29.48 1.40
N VAL A 9 9.53 -29.93 2.66
CA VAL A 9 9.51 -29.06 3.86
C VAL A 9 10.68 -28.05 3.87
N PHE A 10 11.83 -28.47 3.33
CA PHE A 10 13.00 -27.61 3.16
C PHE A 10 12.70 -26.38 2.29
N LEU A 11 12.02 -26.52 1.15
CA LEU A 11 11.68 -25.40 0.28
C LEU A 11 10.69 -24.45 0.96
N VAL A 12 9.70 -24.99 1.65
CA VAL A 12 8.72 -24.16 2.39
C VAL A 12 9.42 -23.34 3.48
N ASN A 13 10.28 -23.98 4.28
CA ASN A 13 10.99 -23.29 5.36
C ASN A 13 11.95 -22.23 4.82
N THR A 14 12.69 -22.52 3.75
CA THR A 14 13.60 -21.54 3.13
C THR A 14 12.84 -20.36 2.57
N THR A 15 11.73 -20.59 1.90
CA THR A 15 10.87 -19.51 1.37
C THR A 15 10.29 -18.64 2.49
N MET A 16 9.83 -19.24 3.59
CA MET A 16 9.32 -18.53 4.75
C MET A 16 10.38 -17.63 5.40
N ILE A 17 11.58 -18.17 5.65
CA ILE A 17 12.69 -17.41 6.25
C ILE A 17 13.09 -16.24 5.33
N THR A 18 13.20 -16.51 4.03
CA THR A 18 13.51 -15.47 3.04
C THR A 18 12.44 -14.38 2.99
N ALA A 19 11.17 -14.76 3.05
CA ALA A 19 10.06 -13.81 3.08
C ALA A 19 10.10 -12.89 4.33
N TYR A 20 10.32 -13.45 5.52
CA TYR A 20 10.45 -12.66 6.75
C TYR A 20 11.65 -11.70 6.70
N THR A 21 12.78 -12.17 6.19
CA THR A 21 13.99 -11.33 6.01
C THR A 21 13.72 -10.20 5.01
N ALA A 22 13.06 -10.50 3.89
CA ALA A 22 12.72 -9.49 2.90
C ALA A 22 11.78 -8.42 3.47
N ILE A 23 10.75 -8.81 4.23
CA ILE A 23 9.84 -7.86 4.89
C ILE A 23 10.61 -6.95 5.85
N PHE A 24 11.51 -7.51 6.67
CA PHE A 24 12.34 -6.72 7.58
C PHE A 24 13.21 -5.70 6.84
N LEU A 25 13.89 -6.11 5.77
CA LEU A 25 14.73 -5.22 4.96
C LEU A 25 13.92 -4.12 4.27
N ILE A 26 12.72 -4.44 3.78
CA ILE A 26 11.82 -3.45 3.16
C ILE A 26 11.38 -2.41 4.21
N LEU A 27 10.98 -2.84 5.41
CA LEU A 27 10.58 -1.93 6.49
C LEU A 27 11.75 -1.05 6.96
N MET A 28 12.95 -1.61 7.07
CA MET A 28 14.14 -0.85 7.44
C MET A 28 14.50 0.19 6.36
N SER A 29 14.48 -0.20 5.09
CA SER A 29 14.69 0.69 3.95
C SER A 29 13.65 1.81 3.90
N LEU A 30 12.37 1.48 4.17
CA LEU A 30 11.28 2.44 4.27
C LEU A 30 11.53 3.44 5.41
N GLY A 31 11.94 2.96 6.59
CA GLY A 31 12.27 3.82 7.73
C GLY A 31 13.39 4.81 7.38
N ILE A 32 14.47 4.35 6.77
CA ILE A 32 15.58 5.21 6.32
C ILE A 32 15.11 6.22 5.26
N ALA A 33 14.28 5.79 4.31
CA ALA A 33 13.72 6.68 3.30
C ALA A 33 12.88 7.80 3.95
N LEU A 34 12.03 7.46 4.91
CA LEU A 34 11.19 8.43 5.61
C LEU A 34 12.01 9.50 6.36
N THR A 35 13.15 9.15 6.96
CA THR A 35 14.01 10.13 7.65
C THR A 35 14.66 11.15 6.70
N ARG A 36 14.81 10.79 5.43
CA ARG A 36 15.38 11.66 4.40
C ARG A 36 14.35 12.57 3.71
N LEU A 37 13.05 12.28 3.90
CA LEU A 37 11.99 13.03 3.27
C LEU A 37 11.76 14.37 4.01
N LYS A 38 12.02 15.47 3.34
CA LYS A 38 11.66 16.82 3.80
C LYS A 38 10.32 17.20 3.18
N VAL A 39 9.36 17.60 4.03
CA VAL A 39 8.05 18.07 3.57
C VAL A 39 8.18 19.51 3.08
N PHE A 40 8.28 19.71 1.78
CA PHE A 40 8.45 21.03 1.16
C PHE A 40 7.12 21.68 0.75
N SER A 41 6.08 20.89 0.49
CA SER A 41 4.81 21.37 -0.07
C SER A 41 3.63 20.72 0.64
N PHE A 42 3.38 21.14 1.89
CA PHE A 42 2.35 20.53 2.74
C PHE A 42 0.94 20.66 2.14
N LYS A 43 0.61 21.80 1.55
CA LYS A 43 -0.74 22.07 1.01
C LYS A 43 -1.08 21.16 -0.17
N SER A 44 -0.18 21.01 -1.13
CA SER A 44 -0.37 20.13 -2.29
C SER A 44 -0.40 18.65 -1.87
N ALA A 45 0.52 18.25 -0.97
CA ALA A 45 0.59 16.90 -0.44
C ALA A 45 -0.68 16.51 0.33
N PHE A 46 -1.24 17.43 1.11
CA PHE A 46 -2.45 17.20 1.90
C PHE A 46 -3.69 16.99 1.01
N ILE A 47 -3.89 17.88 0.02
CA ILE A 47 -5.01 17.75 -0.93
C ILE A 47 -4.93 16.43 -1.69
N SER A 48 -3.75 16.10 -2.22
CA SER A 48 -3.54 14.87 -2.98
C SER A 48 -3.74 13.62 -2.11
N SER A 49 -3.31 13.64 -0.86
CA SER A 49 -3.50 12.54 0.09
C SER A 49 -4.96 12.33 0.45
N ILE A 50 -5.71 13.41 0.68
CA ILE A 50 -7.16 13.34 0.93
C ILE A 50 -7.87 12.73 -0.30
N CYS A 51 -7.59 13.25 -1.49
CA CYS A 51 -8.18 12.69 -2.72
C CYS A 51 -7.89 11.19 -2.84
N ARG A 52 -6.67 10.75 -2.61
CA ARG A 52 -6.29 9.34 -2.70
C ARG A 52 -7.00 8.46 -1.67
N VAL A 53 -7.06 8.93 -0.43
CA VAL A 53 -7.66 8.17 0.70
C VAL A 53 -9.17 8.02 0.54
N PHE A 54 -9.86 9.00 -0.03
CA PHE A 54 -11.31 8.93 -0.24
C PHE A 54 -11.68 8.34 -1.62
N ILE A 55 -11.02 8.79 -2.67
CA ILE A 55 -11.35 8.36 -4.03
C ILE A 55 -10.90 6.91 -4.27
N GLY A 56 -9.78 6.47 -3.67
CA GLY A 56 -9.29 5.10 -3.80
C GLY A 56 -10.33 4.05 -3.40
N PRO A 57 -10.84 4.06 -2.17
CA PRO A 57 -11.89 3.13 -1.73
C PRO A 57 -13.21 3.28 -2.50
N LEU A 58 -13.60 4.51 -2.91
CA LEU A 58 -14.78 4.75 -3.71
C LEU A 58 -14.71 4.08 -5.08
N ILE A 59 -13.59 4.23 -5.77
CA ILE A 59 -13.33 3.54 -7.05
C ILE A 59 -13.28 2.04 -6.82
N GLY A 60 -12.65 1.57 -5.74
CA GLY A 60 -12.60 0.17 -5.35
C GLY A 60 -14.00 -0.43 -5.20
N LEU A 61 -14.91 0.25 -4.51
CA LEU A 61 -16.30 -0.17 -4.38
C LEU A 61 -17.04 -0.18 -5.73
N GLY A 62 -16.78 0.80 -6.58
CA GLY A 62 -17.33 0.84 -7.94
C GLY A 62 -16.94 -0.37 -8.77
N ILE A 63 -15.65 -0.74 -8.73
CA ILE A 63 -15.10 -1.90 -9.44
C ILE A 63 -15.69 -3.21 -8.87
N ILE A 64 -15.77 -3.34 -7.55
CA ILE A 64 -16.36 -4.51 -6.88
C ILE A 64 -17.80 -4.73 -7.36
N LYS A 65 -18.59 -3.66 -7.43
CA LYS A 65 -19.96 -3.74 -7.95
C LYS A 65 -20.02 -4.08 -9.43
N MET A 66 -19.14 -3.50 -10.24
CA MET A 66 -19.12 -3.71 -11.69
C MET A 66 -18.75 -5.15 -12.07
N PHE A 67 -17.81 -5.75 -11.33
CA PHE A 67 -17.35 -7.12 -11.56
C PHE A 67 -18.08 -8.17 -10.69
N ASN A 68 -19.08 -7.76 -9.89
CA ASN A 68 -19.79 -8.64 -8.95
C ASN A 68 -18.84 -9.46 -8.05
N LEU A 69 -17.74 -8.84 -7.61
CA LEU A 69 -16.81 -9.49 -6.69
C LEU A 69 -17.47 -9.66 -5.33
N SER A 70 -17.39 -10.86 -4.76
CA SER A 70 -18.00 -11.20 -3.47
C SER A 70 -16.99 -11.92 -2.55
N GLY A 71 -17.29 -11.90 -1.25
CA GLY A 71 -16.50 -12.60 -0.25
C GLY A 71 -15.11 -12.00 -0.02
N PHE A 72 -14.18 -12.85 0.40
CA PHE A 72 -12.82 -12.45 0.82
C PHE A 72 -12.05 -11.65 -0.23
N ALA A 73 -12.18 -12.00 -1.52
CA ALA A 73 -11.49 -11.30 -2.61
C ALA A 73 -11.91 -9.83 -2.74
N ALA A 74 -13.19 -9.51 -2.57
CA ALA A 74 -13.70 -8.15 -2.60
C ALA A 74 -13.18 -7.32 -1.42
N GLY A 75 -13.12 -7.91 -0.22
CA GLY A 75 -12.56 -7.27 0.96
C GLY A 75 -11.08 -6.92 0.79
N VAL A 76 -10.26 -7.86 0.32
CA VAL A 76 -8.83 -7.65 0.06
C VAL A 76 -8.62 -6.58 -1.00
N PHE A 77 -9.41 -6.60 -2.08
CA PHE A 77 -9.33 -5.59 -3.14
C PHE A 77 -9.65 -4.18 -2.61
N LEU A 78 -10.68 -4.04 -1.77
CA LEU A 78 -11.04 -2.76 -1.15
C LEU A 78 -9.91 -2.22 -0.27
N ILE A 79 -9.31 -3.07 0.57
CA ILE A 79 -8.17 -2.70 1.42
C ILE A 79 -6.98 -2.26 0.56
N GLN A 80 -6.70 -2.96 -0.54
CA GLN A 80 -5.62 -2.61 -1.46
C GLN A 80 -5.83 -1.24 -2.12
N CYS A 81 -7.08 -0.89 -2.47
CA CYS A 81 -7.42 0.43 -3.01
C CYS A 81 -7.27 1.57 -1.99
N ALA A 82 -7.35 1.26 -0.69
CA ALA A 82 -7.19 2.22 0.40
C ALA A 82 -5.72 2.45 0.82
N MET A 83 -4.77 1.68 0.28
CA MET A 83 -3.35 1.79 0.64
C MET A 83 -2.74 3.14 0.26
N PRO A 84 -1.82 3.68 1.09
CA PRO A 84 -1.09 4.91 0.79
C PRO A 84 -0.18 4.77 -0.42
N SER A 85 0.38 5.90 -0.87
CA SER A 85 1.31 5.93 -2.01
C SER A 85 2.57 5.10 -1.73
N ALA A 86 2.97 4.30 -2.70
CA ALA A 86 4.15 3.44 -2.57
C ALA A 86 5.45 4.26 -2.57
N VAL A 87 6.37 3.93 -1.68
CA VAL A 87 7.73 4.53 -1.61
C VAL A 87 8.52 4.29 -2.88
N LEU A 88 8.21 3.23 -3.62
CA LEU A 88 8.82 2.95 -4.92
C LEU A 88 8.64 4.11 -5.91
N THR A 89 7.52 4.83 -5.85
CA THR A 89 7.27 6.02 -6.67
C THR A 89 8.30 7.13 -6.39
N TYR A 90 8.71 7.30 -5.12
CA TYR A 90 9.78 8.23 -4.77
C TYR A 90 11.13 7.77 -5.33
N LEU A 91 11.43 6.49 -5.22
CA LEU A 91 12.70 5.93 -5.69
C LEU A 91 12.86 6.15 -7.20
N ILE A 92 11.85 5.79 -7.98
CA ILE A 92 11.84 5.98 -9.44
C ILE A 92 11.87 7.48 -9.77
N GLY A 93 11.07 8.29 -9.09
CA GLY A 93 11.04 9.73 -9.25
C GLY A 93 12.42 10.37 -9.02
N SER A 94 13.16 9.91 -8.01
CA SER A 94 14.49 10.43 -7.68
C SER A 94 15.55 10.14 -8.76
N MET A 95 15.34 9.11 -9.59
CA MET A 95 16.25 8.76 -10.67
C MET A 95 16.01 9.56 -11.96
N TYR A 96 14.75 9.93 -12.22
CA TYR A 96 14.35 10.48 -13.53
C TYR A 96 13.74 11.88 -13.48
N SER A 97 13.39 12.40 -12.28
CA SER A 97 12.67 13.67 -12.16
C SER A 97 13.49 14.77 -11.49
N PRO A 98 13.21 16.06 -11.80
CA PRO A 98 13.85 17.19 -11.13
C PRO A 98 13.52 17.19 -9.62
N LYS A 99 14.46 17.68 -8.80
CA LYS A 99 14.35 17.71 -7.33
C LYS A 99 13.02 18.25 -6.82
N LYS A 100 12.47 19.29 -7.43
CA LYS A 100 11.18 19.90 -7.03
C LYS A 100 10.01 18.92 -7.10
N ILE A 101 9.99 18.04 -8.10
CA ILE A 101 8.96 17.01 -8.26
C ILE A 101 9.18 15.89 -7.24
N VAL A 102 10.42 15.49 -7.03
CA VAL A 102 10.80 14.46 -6.05
C VAL A 102 10.40 14.88 -4.63
N ASP A 103 10.65 16.14 -4.27
CA ASP A 103 10.25 16.69 -2.97
C ASP A 103 8.73 16.73 -2.79
N SER A 104 7.99 16.98 -3.86
CA SER A 104 6.53 16.92 -3.84
C SER A 104 6.02 15.49 -3.64
N ILE A 105 6.59 14.51 -4.36
CA ILE A 105 6.27 13.09 -4.21
C ILE A 105 6.57 12.62 -2.78
N ALA A 106 7.73 13.01 -2.25
CA ALA A 106 8.14 12.71 -0.88
C ALA A 106 7.11 13.21 0.14
N SER A 107 6.70 14.46 0.00
CA SER A 107 5.69 15.09 0.87
C SER A 107 4.34 14.36 0.81
N MET A 108 3.91 13.95 -0.40
CA MET A 108 2.68 13.18 -0.59
C MET A 108 2.75 11.81 0.11
N ILE A 109 3.87 11.11 0.03
CA ILE A 109 4.04 9.80 0.66
C ILE A 109 3.93 9.93 2.17
N VAL A 110 4.64 10.88 2.78
CA VAL A 110 4.61 11.09 4.24
C VAL A 110 3.19 11.41 4.71
N VAL A 111 2.54 12.38 4.10
CA VAL A 111 1.18 12.81 4.50
C VAL A 111 0.17 11.69 4.29
N SER A 112 0.21 10.99 3.15
CA SER A 112 -0.72 9.88 2.88
C SER A 112 -0.48 8.70 3.83
N THR A 113 0.75 8.42 4.22
CA THR A 113 1.07 7.37 5.18
C THR A 113 0.52 7.71 6.56
N ILE A 114 0.70 8.94 7.04
CA ILE A 114 0.14 9.38 8.33
C ILE A 114 -1.39 9.30 8.31
N MET A 115 -2.04 9.77 7.25
CA MET A 115 -3.50 9.68 7.13
C MET A 115 -3.98 8.23 7.06
N SER A 116 -3.22 7.32 6.46
CA SER A 116 -3.60 5.92 6.34
C SER A 116 -3.68 5.19 7.68
N PHE A 117 -2.94 5.63 8.70
CA PHE A 117 -3.05 5.05 10.05
C PHE A 117 -4.46 5.18 10.63
N ILE A 118 -5.19 6.22 10.26
CA ILE A 118 -6.57 6.42 10.71
C ILE A 118 -7.56 5.75 9.75
N THR A 119 -7.31 5.87 8.45
CA THR A 119 -8.27 5.43 7.43
C THR A 119 -8.23 3.93 7.16
N LEU A 120 -7.06 3.28 7.23
CA LEU A 120 -6.97 1.82 7.03
C LEU A 120 -7.78 1.01 8.04
N PRO A 121 -7.72 1.26 9.35
CA PRO A 121 -8.56 0.54 10.31
C PRO A 121 -10.06 0.69 10.02
N ILE A 122 -10.49 1.88 9.60
CA ILE A 122 -11.89 2.15 9.24
C ILE A 122 -12.29 1.32 8.01
N VAL A 123 -11.47 1.36 6.95
CA VAL A 123 -11.74 0.60 5.72
C VAL A 123 -11.72 -0.90 5.97
N VAL A 124 -10.79 -1.40 6.79
CA VAL A 124 -10.72 -2.81 7.19
C VAL A 124 -11.98 -3.22 7.95
N PHE A 125 -12.44 -2.39 8.90
CA PHE A 125 -13.68 -2.64 9.63
C PHE A 125 -14.89 -2.74 8.69
N PHE A 126 -15.01 -1.82 7.74
CA PHE A 126 -16.06 -1.87 6.72
C PHE A 126 -15.92 -3.09 5.82
N ALA A 127 -14.72 -3.42 5.35
CA ALA A 127 -14.46 -4.58 4.50
C ALA A 127 -14.87 -5.88 5.19
N LEU A 128 -14.49 -6.05 6.46
CA LEU A 128 -14.88 -7.23 7.25
C LEU A 128 -16.38 -7.29 7.51
N LYS A 129 -17.03 -6.17 7.77
CA LYS A 129 -18.47 -6.14 8.05
C LYS A 129 -19.35 -6.46 6.83
N TYR A 130 -18.91 -6.06 5.61
CA TYR A 130 -19.73 -6.19 4.40
C TYR A 130 -19.38 -7.40 3.53
N PHE A 131 -18.17 -7.93 3.64
CA PHE A 131 -17.70 -9.00 2.76
C PHE A 131 -17.34 -10.30 3.49
N TYR A 132 -17.33 -10.29 4.81
CA TYR A 132 -17.08 -11.45 5.66
C TYR A 132 -18.33 -11.78 6.49
#